data_d26a416951b23c9cb75be6ccf3a3beea
#
_entry.id   d26a416951b23c9cb75be6ccf3a3beea
#
_cell.length_a   1.000
_cell.length_b   1.000
_cell.length_c   1.000
_cell.angle_alpha   90.00
_cell.angle_beta   90.00
_cell.angle_gamma   90.00
#
_symmetry.space_group_name_H-M   'P 1'
#
loop_
_entity.id
_entity.type
_entity.pdbx_description
1 polymer ?
#
loop_
_entity_poly.entity_id
_entity_poly.type
_entity_poly.pdbx_seq_one_letter_code
_entity_poly.pdbx_strand_id
1 'polypeptide(L)'
;MENTENKEVQQDKEPIQDKEEQAMIAATRDRLNKVIQDIKEWNATQFPDADLPGQLVKLEEELHEFHNAQGENRLKEISDVFIVCAGLGRWQSHIGYHILSMVVNGAHHTEVNRLLDEVGFKMAKNRARVWLKDGEGKYHHDVKLDEPANANGENTPA
;
A
#
# COMPACT_ATOMS: atom_id res chain seq x y z
N MET A 1 -52.41 -48.14 9.54
CA MET A 1 -52.02 -47.28 8.40
C MET A 1 -51.10 -46.24 8.97
N GLU A 2 -49.80 -46.51 9.01
CA GLU A 2 -48.76 -45.59 9.49
C GLU A 2 -48.25 -44.83 8.28
N ASN A 3 -48.40 -43.51 8.33
CA ASN A 3 -47.94 -42.60 7.30
C ASN A 3 -46.52 -42.14 7.65
N THR A 4 -45.54 -42.77 7.04
CA THR A 4 -44.13 -42.41 7.22
C THR A 4 -43.83 -41.23 6.31
N GLU A 5 -43.89 -40.00 6.87
CA GLU A 5 -43.43 -38.81 6.20
C GLU A 5 -41.91 -38.85 6.05
N ASN A 6 -41.45 -39.03 4.83
CA ASN A 6 -40.06 -38.86 4.42
C ASN A 6 -39.70 -37.38 4.55
N LYS A 7 -39.01 -36.99 5.63
CA LYS A 7 -38.32 -35.71 5.70
C LYS A 7 -37.06 -35.81 4.86
N GLU A 8 -37.14 -35.33 3.61
CA GLU A 8 -35.96 -34.99 2.82
C GLU A 8 -35.15 -33.93 3.59
N VAL A 9 -33.98 -34.32 4.05
CA VAL A 9 -32.97 -33.40 4.58
C VAL A 9 -32.46 -32.62 3.37
N GLN A 10 -32.97 -31.40 3.18
CA GLN A 10 -32.36 -30.43 2.29
C GLN A 10 -31.00 -30.09 2.90
N GLN A 11 -29.95 -30.70 2.37
CA GLN A 11 -28.58 -30.24 2.54
C GLN A 11 -28.48 -28.93 1.78
N ASP A 12 -28.47 -27.81 2.51
CA ASP A 12 -28.15 -26.49 2.00
C ASP A 12 -26.73 -26.55 1.41
N LYS A 13 -26.65 -26.76 0.09
CA LYS A 13 -25.39 -26.58 -0.64
C LYS A 13 -25.13 -25.09 -0.65
N GLU A 14 -24.21 -24.61 0.19
CA GLU A 14 -23.64 -23.29 0.04
C GLU A 14 -23.25 -23.08 -1.43
N PRO A 15 -23.71 -22.02 -2.08
CA PRO A 15 -23.42 -21.81 -3.49
C PRO A 15 -21.90 -21.77 -3.68
N ILE A 16 -21.41 -22.43 -4.73
CA ILE A 16 -19.96 -22.51 -5.07
C ILE A 16 -19.36 -21.11 -5.17
N GLN A 17 -20.15 -20.14 -5.61
CA GLN A 17 -19.78 -18.73 -5.75
C GLN A 17 -19.34 -18.08 -4.43
N ASP A 18 -19.98 -18.43 -3.30
CA ASP A 18 -19.59 -17.90 -1.98
C ASP A 18 -18.22 -18.41 -1.52
N LYS A 19 -17.86 -19.63 -1.89
CA LYS A 19 -16.54 -20.21 -1.54
C LYS A 19 -15.40 -19.58 -2.34
N GLU A 20 -15.61 -19.28 -3.61
CA GLU A 20 -14.62 -18.60 -4.46
C GLU A 20 -14.42 -17.17 -3.99
N GLU A 21 -15.47 -16.46 -3.65
CA GLU A 21 -15.39 -15.11 -3.11
C GLU A 21 -14.64 -15.08 -1.75
N GLN A 22 -14.94 -16.00 -0.86
CA GLN A 22 -14.24 -16.15 0.42
C GLN A 22 -12.74 -16.45 0.23
N ALA A 23 -12.39 -17.28 -0.75
CA ALA A 23 -11.00 -17.55 -1.09
C ALA A 23 -10.27 -16.32 -1.62
N MET A 24 -10.94 -15.50 -2.47
CA MET A 24 -10.36 -14.25 -2.97
C MET A 24 -10.16 -13.21 -1.86
N ILE A 25 -11.10 -13.10 -0.93
CA ILE A 25 -11.00 -12.23 0.23
C ILE A 25 -9.80 -12.64 1.09
N ALA A 26 -9.65 -13.94 1.36
CA ALA A 26 -8.52 -14.46 2.14
C ALA A 26 -7.18 -14.17 1.46
N ALA A 27 -7.06 -14.45 0.16
CA ALA A 27 -5.85 -14.17 -0.62
C ALA A 27 -5.50 -12.68 -0.65
N THR A 28 -6.51 -11.80 -0.76
CA THR A 28 -6.31 -10.35 -0.72
C THR A 28 -5.80 -9.89 0.65
N ARG A 29 -6.33 -10.46 1.73
CA ARG A 29 -5.86 -10.18 3.11
C ARG A 29 -4.40 -10.61 3.31
N ASP A 30 -4.04 -11.79 2.84
CA ASP A 30 -2.66 -12.29 2.95
C ASP A 30 -1.69 -11.41 2.16
N ARG A 31 -2.07 -10.99 0.94
CA ARG A 31 -1.32 -10.05 0.13
C ARG A 31 -1.14 -8.71 0.84
N LEU A 32 -2.21 -8.16 1.39
CA LEU A 32 -2.19 -6.91 2.15
C LEU A 32 -1.20 -6.98 3.32
N ASN A 33 -1.28 -8.02 4.13
CA ASN A 33 -0.40 -8.21 5.28
C ASN A 33 1.08 -8.28 4.85
N LYS A 34 1.37 -9.00 3.76
CA LYS A 34 2.71 -9.10 3.21
C LYS A 34 3.23 -7.74 2.74
N VAL A 35 2.43 -6.98 2.00
CA VAL A 35 2.81 -5.64 1.51
C VAL A 35 3.10 -4.68 2.67
N ILE A 36 2.26 -4.68 3.70
CA ILE A 36 2.48 -3.87 4.92
C ILE A 36 3.81 -4.23 5.58
N GLN A 37 4.08 -5.52 5.74
CA GLN A 37 5.32 -5.99 6.36
C GLN A 37 6.56 -5.61 5.52
N ASP A 38 6.50 -5.80 4.20
CA ASP A 38 7.57 -5.45 3.27
C ASP A 38 7.89 -3.93 3.30
N ILE A 39 6.88 -3.08 3.39
CA ILE A 39 7.05 -1.63 3.50
C ILE A 39 7.67 -1.25 4.84
N LYS A 40 7.21 -1.83 5.93
CA LYS A 40 7.73 -1.60 7.27
C LYS A 40 9.23 -1.94 7.37
N GLU A 41 9.63 -3.09 6.81
CA GLU A 41 11.03 -3.55 6.79
C GLU A 41 11.89 -2.64 5.91
N TRP A 42 11.40 -2.29 4.71
CA TRP A 42 12.09 -1.35 3.84
C TRP A 42 12.28 0.02 4.51
N ASN A 43 11.23 0.58 5.12
CA ASN A 43 11.30 1.87 5.82
C ASN A 43 12.34 1.83 6.94
N ALA A 44 12.36 0.76 7.73
CA ALA A 44 13.33 0.61 8.82
C ALA A 44 14.79 0.51 8.32
N THR A 45 15.00 -0.11 7.16
CA THR A 45 16.32 -0.27 6.55
C THR A 45 16.78 0.98 5.83
N GLN A 46 15.87 1.61 5.07
CA GLN A 46 16.20 2.77 4.24
C GLN A 46 16.38 4.05 5.07
N PHE A 47 15.61 4.20 6.14
CA PHE A 47 15.58 5.38 6.98
C PHE A 47 15.83 5.04 8.46
N PRO A 48 17.03 4.53 8.81
CA PRO A 48 17.30 4.01 10.15
C PRO A 48 17.12 5.06 11.26
N ASP A 49 17.42 6.31 10.93
CA ASP A 49 17.38 7.44 11.88
C ASP A 49 16.06 8.24 11.81
N ALA A 50 15.08 7.80 11.00
CA ALA A 50 13.79 8.46 10.98
C ALA A 50 13.08 8.30 12.33
N ASP A 51 12.34 9.33 12.73
CA ASP A 51 11.57 9.34 13.97
C ASP A 51 10.07 9.41 13.73
N LEU A 52 9.29 9.11 14.75
CA LEU A 52 7.83 9.12 14.66
C LEU A 52 7.28 10.52 14.35
N PRO A 53 7.73 11.62 14.99
CA PRO A 53 7.25 12.98 14.66
C PRO A 53 7.45 13.32 13.18
N GLY A 54 8.62 13.08 12.61
CA GLY A 54 8.89 13.33 11.18
C GLY A 54 7.99 12.50 10.25
N GLN A 55 7.69 11.24 10.61
CA GLN A 55 6.78 10.41 9.84
C GLN A 55 5.32 10.86 9.95
N LEU A 56 4.91 11.45 11.07
CA LEU A 56 3.58 12.03 11.20
C LEU A 56 3.41 13.30 10.35
N VAL A 57 4.45 14.13 10.26
CA VAL A 57 4.47 15.28 9.35
C VAL A 57 4.34 14.79 7.90
N LYS A 58 5.09 13.73 7.52
CA LYS A 58 4.96 13.15 6.18
C LYS A 58 3.57 12.62 5.90
N LEU A 59 2.93 11.98 6.87
CA LEU A 59 1.55 11.52 6.72
C LEU A 59 0.58 12.70 6.48
N GLU A 60 0.76 13.82 7.18
CA GLU A 60 -0.07 15.01 6.99
C GLU A 60 0.09 15.58 5.57
N GLU A 61 1.31 15.62 5.04
CA GLU A 61 1.59 16.03 3.66
C GLU A 61 0.84 15.14 2.65
N GLU A 62 0.98 13.81 2.76
CA GLU A 62 0.33 12.86 1.85
C GLU A 62 -1.21 12.91 1.96
N LEU A 63 -1.75 13.10 3.15
CA LEU A 63 -3.19 13.29 3.34
C LEU A 63 -3.68 14.58 2.68
N HIS A 64 -2.89 15.66 2.71
CA HIS A 64 -3.22 16.90 2.03
C HIS A 64 -3.20 16.73 0.51
N GLU A 65 -2.20 16.05 -0.05
CA GLU A 65 -2.10 15.73 -1.48
C GLU A 65 -3.28 14.86 -1.93
N PHE A 66 -3.61 13.81 -1.17
CA PHE A 66 -4.78 12.98 -1.43
C PHE A 66 -6.10 13.76 -1.38
N HIS A 67 -6.25 14.69 -0.44
CA HIS A 67 -7.45 15.53 -0.33
C HIS A 67 -7.67 16.40 -1.58
N ASN A 68 -6.58 16.92 -2.14
CA ASN A 68 -6.62 17.78 -3.31
C ASN A 68 -6.63 17.03 -4.65
N ALA A 69 -6.32 15.75 -4.64
CA ALA A 69 -6.27 14.91 -5.84
C ALA A 69 -7.67 14.62 -6.41
N GLN A 70 -7.76 14.56 -7.74
CA GLN A 70 -8.97 14.22 -8.46
C GLN A 70 -8.73 13.12 -9.51
N GLY A 71 -9.79 12.42 -9.88
CA GLY A 71 -9.74 11.39 -10.92
C GLY A 71 -8.74 10.27 -10.59
N GLU A 72 -7.96 9.87 -11.58
CA GLU A 72 -6.95 8.81 -11.45
C GLU A 72 -5.82 9.14 -10.49
N ASN A 73 -5.54 10.42 -10.25
CA ASN A 73 -4.50 10.81 -9.31
C ASN A 73 -4.86 10.42 -7.87
N ARG A 74 -6.15 10.31 -7.52
CA ARG A 74 -6.55 9.85 -6.17
C ARG A 74 -5.99 8.48 -5.83
N LEU A 75 -5.90 7.56 -6.79
CA LEU A 75 -5.32 6.23 -6.55
C LEU A 75 -3.82 6.33 -6.24
N LYS A 76 -3.13 7.24 -6.91
CA LYS A 76 -1.70 7.48 -6.66
C LYS A 76 -1.48 8.06 -5.26
N GLU A 77 -2.22 9.10 -4.91
CA GLU A 77 -2.04 9.76 -3.62
C GLU A 77 -2.48 8.87 -2.44
N ILE A 78 -3.58 8.11 -2.56
CA ILE A 78 -3.96 7.17 -1.51
C ILE A 78 -2.92 6.04 -1.34
N SER A 79 -2.18 5.68 -2.39
CA SER A 79 -1.10 4.71 -2.28
C SER A 79 0.12 5.28 -1.53
N ASP A 80 0.40 6.59 -1.63
CA ASP A 80 1.43 7.24 -0.81
C ASP A 80 1.02 7.31 0.66
N VAL A 81 -0.23 7.70 0.94
CA VAL A 81 -0.81 7.60 2.30
C VAL A 81 -0.66 6.18 2.85
N PHE A 82 -0.97 5.16 2.04
CA PHE A 82 -0.84 3.76 2.44
C PHE A 82 0.61 3.41 2.80
N ILE A 83 1.58 3.81 1.97
CA ILE A 83 3.01 3.53 2.20
C ILE A 83 3.49 4.17 3.51
N VAL A 84 3.14 5.43 3.75
CA VAL A 84 3.52 6.11 4.99
C VAL A 84 2.87 5.47 6.20
N CYS A 85 1.56 5.13 6.12
CA CYS A 85 0.86 4.44 7.20
C CYS A 85 1.45 3.07 7.53
N ALA A 86 1.83 2.29 6.51
CA ALA A 86 2.50 1.00 6.70
C ALA A 86 3.88 1.19 7.37
N GLY A 87 4.65 2.21 6.95
CA GLY A 87 5.91 2.59 7.57
C GLY A 87 5.78 2.98 9.05
N LEU A 88 4.70 3.65 9.43
CA LEU A 88 4.39 4.00 10.82
C LEU A 88 4.25 2.77 11.74
N GLY A 89 3.98 1.60 11.19
CA GLY A 89 3.97 0.33 11.92
C GLY A 89 5.31 0.00 12.59
N ARG A 90 6.44 0.62 12.15
CA ARG A 90 7.76 0.52 12.78
C ARG A 90 7.74 0.99 14.24
N TRP A 91 6.95 2.02 14.54
CA TRP A 91 6.82 2.58 15.89
C TRP A 91 5.56 2.10 16.63
N GLN A 92 4.91 1.04 16.14
CA GLN A 92 3.64 0.52 16.68
C GLN A 92 2.55 1.61 16.72
N SER A 93 2.59 2.54 15.77
CA SER A 93 1.64 3.65 15.71
C SER A 93 0.23 3.15 15.39
N HIS A 94 -0.69 3.36 16.32
CA HIS A 94 -2.11 3.06 16.11
C HIS A 94 -2.75 3.95 15.02
N ILE A 95 -2.20 5.16 14.78
CA ILE A 95 -2.71 6.09 13.77
C ILE A 95 -2.60 5.46 12.37
N GLY A 96 -1.42 4.96 12.01
CA GLY A 96 -1.22 4.28 10.73
C GLY A 96 -2.16 3.08 10.56
N TYR A 97 -2.31 2.27 11.60
CA TYR A 97 -3.23 1.14 11.58
C TYR A 97 -4.69 1.56 11.37
N HIS A 98 -5.16 2.60 12.06
CA HIS A 98 -6.53 3.08 11.91
C HIS A 98 -6.80 3.61 10.50
N ILE A 99 -5.87 4.36 9.92
CA ILE A 99 -6.02 4.88 8.55
C ILE A 99 -6.03 3.73 7.54
N LEU A 100 -5.11 2.76 7.65
CA LEU A 100 -5.12 1.57 6.80
C LEU A 100 -6.43 0.80 6.93
N SER A 101 -6.93 0.63 8.14
CA SER A 101 -8.19 -0.05 8.42
C SER A 101 -9.37 0.68 7.76
N MET A 102 -9.44 2.01 7.83
CA MET A 102 -10.48 2.78 7.16
C MET A 102 -10.42 2.67 5.64
N VAL A 103 -9.22 2.66 5.06
CA VAL A 103 -9.02 2.52 3.62
C VAL A 103 -9.48 1.15 3.12
N VAL A 104 -9.25 0.10 3.90
CA VAL A 104 -9.46 -1.29 3.45
C VAL A 104 -10.83 -1.84 3.84
N ASN A 105 -11.37 -1.50 5.02
CA ASN A 105 -12.59 -2.14 5.55
C ASN A 105 -13.88 -1.79 4.79
N GLY A 106 -13.91 -0.74 3.97
CA GLY A 106 -15.07 -0.38 3.17
C GLY A 106 -14.95 -0.75 1.69
N ALA A 107 -13.78 -1.28 1.28
CA ALA A 107 -13.47 -1.53 -0.12
C ALA A 107 -13.70 -3.00 -0.51
N HIS A 108 -14.21 -3.22 -1.70
CA HIS A 108 -14.29 -4.56 -2.28
C HIS A 108 -12.86 -5.11 -2.53
N HIS A 109 -12.69 -6.44 -2.47
CA HIS A 109 -11.38 -7.08 -2.63
C HIS A 109 -10.65 -6.69 -3.94
N THR A 110 -11.40 -6.41 -5.02
CA THR A 110 -10.82 -5.94 -6.30
C THR A 110 -10.23 -4.53 -6.19
N GLU A 111 -10.87 -3.64 -5.43
CA GLU A 111 -10.38 -2.27 -5.19
C GLU A 111 -9.14 -2.29 -4.32
N VAL A 112 -9.12 -3.15 -3.30
CA VAL A 112 -7.94 -3.36 -2.45
C VAL A 112 -6.78 -3.88 -3.30
N ASN A 113 -7.00 -4.86 -4.18
CA ASN A 113 -5.95 -5.37 -5.06
C ASN A 113 -5.43 -4.30 -6.02
N ARG A 114 -6.30 -3.47 -6.59
CA ARG A 114 -5.90 -2.34 -7.44
C ARG A 114 -5.03 -1.32 -6.68
N LEU A 115 -5.37 -1.03 -5.43
CA LEU A 115 -4.53 -0.20 -4.55
C LEU A 115 -3.18 -0.85 -4.31
N LEU A 116 -3.14 -2.15 -4.00
CA LEU A 116 -1.89 -2.88 -3.77
C LEU A 116 -1.00 -2.96 -5.01
N ASP A 117 -1.57 -2.97 -6.21
CA ASP A 117 -0.81 -2.87 -7.47
C ASP A 117 -0.13 -1.50 -7.58
N GLU A 118 -0.85 -0.41 -7.34
CA GLU A 118 -0.28 0.95 -7.36
C GLU A 118 0.79 1.14 -6.27
N VAL A 119 0.55 0.64 -5.06
CA VAL A 119 1.55 0.59 -3.99
C VAL A 119 2.80 -0.15 -4.45
N GLY A 120 2.66 -1.27 -5.15
CA GLY A 120 3.77 -2.03 -5.72
C GLY A 120 4.60 -1.20 -6.71
N PHE A 121 3.96 -0.46 -7.62
CA PHE A 121 4.64 0.44 -8.56
C PHE A 121 5.40 1.55 -7.84
N LYS A 122 4.78 2.19 -6.86
CA LYS A 122 5.44 3.24 -6.07
C LYS A 122 6.60 2.70 -5.25
N MET A 123 6.45 1.54 -4.63
CA MET A 123 7.53 0.90 -3.88
C MET A 123 8.71 0.51 -4.78
N ALA A 124 8.46 0.05 -6.02
CA ALA A 124 9.54 -0.21 -6.97
C ALA A 124 10.33 1.08 -7.28
N LYS A 125 9.64 2.20 -7.52
CA LYS A 125 10.28 3.51 -7.71
C LYS A 125 11.03 3.95 -6.46
N ASN A 126 10.43 3.86 -5.29
CA ASN A 126 11.03 4.29 -4.03
C ASN A 126 12.30 3.50 -3.68
N ARG A 127 12.34 2.21 -4.00
CA ARG A 127 13.55 1.37 -3.83
C ARG A 127 14.66 1.70 -4.80
N ALA A 128 14.34 2.21 -6.00
CA ALA A 128 15.32 2.60 -7.00
C ALA A 128 15.89 4.01 -6.77
N ARG A 129 15.23 4.85 -5.96
CA ARG A 129 15.64 6.23 -5.68
C ARG A 129 16.87 6.31 -4.79
N VAL A 130 17.67 7.35 -5.01
CA VAL A 130 18.72 7.75 -4.09
C VAL A 130 18.11 8.69 -3.06
N TRP A 131 18.12 8.25 -1.80
CA TRP A 131 17.57 9.03 -0.69
C TRP A 131 18.70 9.74 0.05
N LEU A 132 18.57 11.05 0.15
CA LEU A 132 19.52 11.92 0.86
C LEU A 132 18.89 12.42 2.14
N LYS A 133 19.71 12.58 3.18
CA LYS A 133 19.32 13.20 4.44
C LYS A 133 19.78 14.65 4.42
N ASP A 134 18.88 15.61 4.63
CA ASP A 134 19.22 17.01 4.70
C ASP A 134 19.85 17.40 6.06
N GLY A 135 20.22 18.68 6.19
CA GLY A 135 20.81 19.22 7.43
C GLY A 135 19.84 19.23 8.62
N GLU A 136 18.55 19.09 8.39
CA GLU A 136 17.50 18.99 9.42
C GLU A 136 17.15 17.53 9.77
N GLY A 137 17.77 16.57 9.09
CA GLY A 137 17.56 15.15 9.34
C GLY A 137 16.38 14.55 8.56
N LYS A 138 15.76 15.29 7.65
CA LYS A 138 14.69 14.80 6.78
C LYS A 138 15.25 14.06 5.56
N TYR A 139 14.59 13.00 5.16
CA TYR A 139 14.94 12.28 3.94
C TYR A 139 14.14 12.83 2.76
N HIS A 140 14.85 13.09 1.66
CA HIS A 140 14.28 13.44 0.36
C HIS A 140 15.00 12.66 -0.73
N HIS A 141 14.38 12.48 -1.90
CA HIS A 141 15.06 11.88 -3.04
C HIS A 141 15.65 12.97 -3.94
N ASP A 142 16.81 12.71 -4.51
CA ASP A 142 17.44 13.61 -5.46
C ASP A 142 16.94 13.27 -6.88
N VAL A 143 16.06 14.12 -7.40
CA VAL A 143 15.46 13.96 -8.74
C VAL A 143 16.53 13.90 -9.85
N LYS A 144 17.68 14.57 -9.66
CA LYS A 144 18.77 14.57 -10.65
C LYS A 144 19.51 13.23 -10.70
N LEU A 145 19.53 12.49 -9.61
CA LEU A 145 20.16 11.16 -9.53
C LEU A 145 19.20 10.05 -9.94
N ASP A 146 17.89 10.31 -9.95
CA ASP A 146 16.86 9.37 -10.40
C ASP A 146 16.81 9.27 -11.95
N GLU A 147 17.35 10.26 -12.68
CA GLU A 147 17.41 10.21 -14.14
C GLU A 147 18.53 9.25 -14.58
N PRO A 148 18.24 8.27 -15.47
CA PRO A 148 19.30 7.47 -16.07
C PRO A 148 20.28 8.40 -16.77
N ALA A 149 21.58 8.28 -16.48
CA ALA A 149 22.62 9.08 -17.13
C ALA A 149 22.37 9.07 -18.64
N ASN A 150 22.08 10.22 -19.20
CA ASN A 150 21.80 10.38 -20.62
C ASN A 150 22.93 9.75 -21.43
N ALA A 151 22.62 8.66 -22.14
CA ALA A 151 23.53 7.94 -23.01
C ALA A 151 23.84 8.72 -24.31
N ASN A 152 23.65 10.04 -24.30
CA ASN A 152 23.98 10.92 -25.40
C ASN A 152 25.25 11.73 -25.08
N GLY A 153 26.37 10.99 -25.01
CA GLY A 153 27.69 11.58 -25.18
C GLY A 153 27.92 11.94 -26.66
N GLU A 154 27.22 12.91 -27.21
CA GLU A 154 27.64 13.57 -28.42
C GLU A 154 28.75 14.56 -28.09
N ASN A 155 29.97 14.04 -28.07
CA ASN A 155 31.18 14.82 -28.32
C ASN A 155 31.13 15.30 -29.78
N THR A 156 30.70 16.54 -30.00
CA THR A 156 30.95 17.24 -31.26
C THR A 156 32.33 17.92 -31.08
N PRO A 157 33.38 17.51 -31.79
CA PRO A 157 34.63 18.28 -31.79
C PRO A 157 34.48 19.52 -32.68
N ALA A 158 35.02 20.62 -32.19
CA ALA A 158 35.15 21.89 -32.90
C ALA A 158 36.12 21.79 -34.10
#